data_dcc46a312a7e7b3b488c3e4f525d7088
#
_entry.id   dcc46a312a7e7b3b488c3e4f525d7088
#
_cell.length_a   1.000
_cell.length_b   1.000
_cell.length_c   1.000
_cell.angle_alpha   90.00
_cell.angle_beta   90.00
_cell.angle_gamma   90.00
#
_symmetry.space_group_name_H-M   'P 1'
#
loop_
_entity.id
_entity.type
_entity.pdbx_description
1 polymer ?
#
loop_
_entity_poly.entity_id
_entity_poly.type
_entity_poly.pdbx_seq_one_letter_code
_entity_poly.pdbx_strand_id
1 'polypeptide(L)'
;MNLRPIVLRLHRFLRARKNRLHAAIFRCILEAPTLELHFPVFIEPITGLRVGEKVVINAFVHIWAHEPVVIGDNTMIASHVQITTSTHDYAVRPYRDYRKNAPVTIGRNVWIGTGAIILPGITIGDNAVIGAGSVVNKDVPENTVVAGVPARVIRTL
;
A
#
# COMPACT_ATOMS: atom_id res chain seq x y z
N MET A 1 41.64 -17.44 -3.62
CA MET A 1 40.43 -17.57 -4.46
C MET A 1 39.37 -16.60 -3.94
N ASN A 2 38.92 -15.65 -4.76
CA ASN A 2 37.95 -14.65 -4.31
C ASN A 2 36.51 -15.26 -4.35
N LEU A 3 35.98 -15.63 -3.18
CA LEU A 3 34.64 -16.26 -3.03
C LEU A 3 33.48 -15.25 -3.09
N ARG A 4 33.78 -13.94 -3.06
CA ARG A 4 32.78 -12.87 -3.01
C ARG A 4 31.71 -12.95 -4.12
N PRO A 5 32.06 -13.19 -5.41
CA PRO A 5 31.06 -13.29 -6.46
C PRO A 5 30.14 -14.51 -6.31
N ILE A 6 30.67 -15.63 -5.81
CA ILE A 6 29.88 -16.86 -5.59
C ILE A 6 28.86 -16.64 -4.46
N VAL A 7 29.31 -16.07 -3.34
CA VAL A 7 28.47 -15.75 -2.18
C VAL A 7 27.35 -14.77 -2.58
N LEU A 8 27.66 -13.74 -3.36
CA LEU A 8 26.66 -12.79 -3.83
C LEU A 8 25.63 -13.42 -4.77
N ARG A 9 26.03 -14.33 -5.67
CA ARG A 9 25.11 -15.08 -6.53
C ARG A 9 24.19 -15.97 -5.72
N LEU A 10 24.73 -16.72 -4.76
CA LEU A 10 23.95 -17.57 -3.88
C LEU A 10 22.95 -16.77 -3.04
N HIS A 11 23.39 -15.67 -2.44
CA HIS A 11 22.53 -14.78 -1.67
C HIS A 11 21.36 -14.23 -2.52
N ARG A 12 21.63 -13.77 -3.74
CA ARG A 12 20.58 -13.29 -4.68
C ARG A 12 19.60 -14.41 -5.03
N PHE A 13 20.10 -15.61 -5.28
CA PHE A 13 19.25 -16.77 -5.60
C PHE A 13 18.34 -17.15 -4.44
N LEU A 14 18.88 -17.27 -3.23
CA LEU A 14 18.11 -17.60 -2.01
C LEU A 14 17.07 -16.52 -1.70
N ARG A 15 17.43 -15.24 -1.81
CA ARG A 15 16.50 -14.13 -1.64
C ARG A 15 15.36 -14.16 -2.65
N ALA A 16 15.66 -14.39 -3.93
CA ALA A 16 14.65 -14.48 -4.97
C ALA A 16 13.69 -15.66 -4.73
N ARG A 17 14.22 -16.81 -4.30
CA ARG A 17 13.41 -18.00 -3.98
C ARG A 17 12.49 -17.76 -2.78
N LYS A 18 13.01 -17.14 -1.71
CA LYS A 18 12.24 -16.74 -0.53
C LYS A 18 11.11 -15.78 -0.92
N ASN A 19 11.39 -14.74 -1.72
CA ASN A 19 10.40 -13.77 -2.15
C ASN A 19 9.29 -14.41 -3.01
N ARG A 20 9.63 -15.35 -3.91
CA ARG A 20 8.64 -16.10 -4.70
C ARG A 20 7.70 -16.91 -3.82
N LEU A 21 8.23 -17.57 -2.80
CA LEU A 21 7.41 -18.34 -1.85
C LEU A 21 6.48 -17.42 -1.06
N HIS A 22 6.98 -16.30 -0.53
CA HIS A 22 6.15 -15.32 0.16
C HIS A 22 5.06 -14.78 -0.75
N ALA A 23 5.38 -14.40 -2.00
CA ALA A 23 4.38 -13.92 -2.95
C ALA A 23 3.29 -14.97 -3.22
N ALA A 24 3.66 -16.24 -3.35
CA ALA A 24 2.69 -17.31 -3.55
C ALA A 24 1.76 -17.48 -2.33
N ILE A 25 2.30 -17.41 -1.11
CA ILE A 25 1.52 -17.45 0.12
C ILE A 25 0.53 -16.28 0.18
N PHE A 26 0.98 -15.05 -0.09
CA PHE A 26 0.11 -13.86 -0.10
C PHE A 26 -1.01 -13.98 -1.14
N ARG A 27 -0.71 -14.43 -2.36
CA ARG A 27 -1.72 -14.64 -3.41
C ARG A 27 -2.77 -15.66 -3.00
N CYS A 28 -2.35 -16.72 -2.32
CA CYS A 28 -3.26 -17.76 -1.82
C CYS A 28 -4.17 -17.21 -0.71
N ILE A 29 -3.59 -16.53 0.28
CA ILE A 29 -4.36 -15.98 1.42
C ILE A 29 -5.34 -14.89 0.97
N LEU A 30 -4.93 -14.06 0.02
CA LEU A 30 -5.74 -12.94 -0.50
C LEU A 30 -6.65 -13.34 -1.66
N GLU A 31 -6.61 -14.61 -2.11
CA GLU A 31 -7.34 -15.09 -3.30
C GLU A 31 -7.08 -14.23 -4.54
N ALA A 32 -5.86 -13.69 -4.66
CA ALA A 32 -5.47 -12.71 -5.68
C ALA A 32 -4.35 -13.26 -6.59
N PRO A 33 -4.65 -14.17 -7.54
CA PRO A 33 -3.65 -14.87 -8.34
C PRO A 33 -2.80 -13.94 -9.21
N THR A 34 -3.33 -12.80 -9.61
CA THR A 34 -2.67 -11.81 -10.48
C THR A 34 -1.93 -10.71 -9.70
N LEU A 35 -1.93 -10.77 -8.36
CA LEU A 35 -1.23 -9.81 -7.51
C LEU A 35 0.29 -9.90 -7.70
N GLU A 36 0.91 -8.77 -7.99
CA GLU A 36 2.36 -8.63 -8.09
C GLU A 36 2.94 -7.97 -6.83
N LEU A 37 3.86 -8.66 -6.16
CA LEU A 37 4.49 -8.19 -4.91
C LEU A 37 5.99 -8.11 -5.04
N HIS A 38 6.55 -6.95 -4.72
CA HIS A 38 7.98 -6.69 -4.61
C HIS A 38 8.38 -6.54 -3.14
N PHE A 39 9.06 -7.53 -2.59
CA PHE A 39 9.41 -7.61 -1.16
C PHE A 39 10.61 -6.74 -0.76
N PRO A 40 10.65 -6.28 0.53
CA PRO A 40 9.69 -6.59 1.60
C PRO A 40 8.41 -5.74 1.52
N VAL A 41 7.28 -6.35 1.90
CA VAL A 41 6.00 -5.66 2.16
C VAL A 41 5.50 -6.06 3.55
N PHE A 42 4.77 -5.16 4.21
CA PHE A 42 4.23 -5.33 5.55
C PHE A 42 2.72 -5.10 5.52
N ILE A 43 1.93 -6.12 5.83
CA ILE A 43 0.46 -6.06 5.80
C ILE A 43 -0.06 -6.67 7.09
N GLU A 44 -0.69 -5.88 7.94
CA GLU A 44 -1.17 -6.28 9.26
C GLU A 44 -2.54 -5.68 9.60
N PRO A 45 -3.51 -6.51 10.00
CA PRO A 45 -3.59 -7.93 9.70
C PRO A 45 -3.85 -8.18 8.20
N ILE A 46 -3.31 -9.25 7.65
CA ILE A 46 -3.50 -9.59 6.23
C ILE A 46 -4.96 -9.83 5.87
N THR A 47 -5.76 -10.30 6.83
CA THR A 47 -7.20 -10.57 6.66
C THR A 47 -8.03 -9.31 6.43
N GLY A 48 -7.50 -8.14 6.76
CA GLY A 48 -8.14 -6.84 6.50
C GLY A 48 -7.92 -6.31 5.08
N LEU A 49 -7.02 -6.91 4.30
CA LEU A 49 -6.74 -6.48 2.93
C LEU A 49 -7.54 -7.28 1.92
N ARG A 50 -8.15 -6.56 0.96
CA ARG A 50 -8.77 -7.13 -0.25
C ARG A 50 -8.18 -6.45 -1.47
N VAL A 51 -7.79 -7.22 -2.47
CA VAL A 51 -7.18 -6.71 -3.70
C VAL A 51 -7.89 -7.27 -4.91
N GLY A 52 -8.05 -6.43 -5.92
CA GLY A 52 -8.56 -6.81 -7.23
C GLY A 52 -7.50 -7.47 -8.11
N GLU A 53 -7.78 -7.56 -9.39
CA GLU A 53 -6.90 -8.14 -10.37
C GLU A 53 -5.76 -7.20 -10.78
N LYS A 54 -4.58 -7.77 -11.10
CA LYS A 54 -3.42 -7.06 -11.64
C LYS A 54 -2.96 -5.87 -10.77
N VAL A 55 -3.13 -5.98 -9.47
CA VAL A 55 -2.60 -4.99 -8.52
C VAL A 55 -1.10 -5.22 -8.35
N VAL A 56 -0.34 -4.13 -8.32
CA VAL A 56 1.11 -4.13 -8.07
C VAL A 56 1.40 -3.42 -6.75
N ILE A 57 2.08 -4.10 -5.83
CA ILE A 57 2.53 -3.52 -4.56
C ILE A 57 4.06 -3.61 -4.50
N ASN A 58 4.72 -2.46 -4.55
CA ASN A 58 6.17 -2.39 -4.54
C ASN A 58 6.77 -2.54 -3.13
N ALA A 59 8.10 -2.67 -3.09
CA ALA A 59 8.84 -2.93 -1.85
C ALA A 59 8.68 -1.81 -0.81
N PHE A 60 8.74 -2.18 0.46
CA PHE A 60 8.63 -1.30 1.62
C PHE A 60 7.26 -0.62 1.76
N VAL A 61 6.24 -1.11 1.08
CA VAL A 61 4.86 -0.69 1.34
C VAL A 61 4.41 -1.26 2.68
N HIS A 62 3.71 -0.43 3.45
CA HIS A 62 3.18 -0.78 4.75
C HIS A 62 1.67 -0.53 4.76
N ILE A 63 0.89 -1.58 5.02
CA ILE A 63 -0.58 -1.52 5.08
C ILE A 63 -1.03 -1.99 6.46
N TRP A 64 -1.58 -1.08 7.26
CA TRP A 64 -2.24 -1.39 8.53
C TRP A 64 -3.75 -1.47 8.33
N ALA A 65 -4.24 -2.70 8.20
CA ALA A 65 -5.60 -3.03 7.82
C ALA A 65 -6.43 -3.54 9.02
N HIS A 66 -6.46 -2.77 10.12
CA HIS A 66 -7.33 -3.07 11.27
C HIS A 66 -8.81 -2.92 10.94
N GLU A 67 -9.14 -2.01 10.01
CA GLU A 67 -10.39 -1.97 9.27
C GLU A 67 -10.12 -2.36 7.82
N PRO A 68 -11.12 -2.67 7.02
CA PRO A 68 -10.93 -3.08 5.64
C PRO A 68 -10.13 -2.07 4.80
N VAL A 69 -9.13 -2.58 4.10
CA VAL A 69 -8.46 -1.90 3.00
C VAL A 69 -8.84 -2.62 1.71
N VAL A 70 -9.49 -1.90 0.81
CA VAL A 70 -9.91 -2.42 -0.50
C VAL A 70 -9.11 -1.72 -1.58
N ILE A 71 -8.49 -2.49 -2.49
CA ILE A 71 -7.70 -1.98 -3.61
C ILE A 71 -8.28 -2.55 -4.91
N GLY A 72 -8.76 -1.66 -5.77
CA GLY A 72 -9.35 -2.03 -7.06
C GLY A 72 -8.33 -2.49 -8.10
N ASP A 73 -8.84 -3.04 -9.19
CA ASP A 73 -8.07 -3.64 -10.28
C ASP A 73 -7.06 -2.67 -10.92
N ASN A 74 -5.97 -3.23 -11.46
CA ASN A 74 -4.93 -2.50 -12.18
C ASN A 74 -4.27 -1.35 -11.38
N THR A 75 -4.44 -1.31 -10.07
CA THR A 75 -3.86 -0.27 -9.21
C THR A 75 -2.40 -0.56 -8.91
N MET A 76 -1.58 0.49 -8.96
CA MET A 76 -0.15 0.41 -8.68
C MET A 76 0.23 1.24 -7.45
N ILE A 77 0.86 0.59 -6.48
CA ILE A 77 1.35 1.20 -5.25
C ILE A 77 2.88 1.19 -5.28
N ALA A 78 3.46 2.38 -5.36
CA ALA A 78 4.91 2.55 -5.40
C ALA A 78 5.56 2.26 -4.03
N SER A 79 6.88 2.18 -4.02
CA SER A 79 7.64 1.84 -2.81
C SER A 79 7.44 2.86 -1.69
N HIS A 80 7.56 2.39 -0.43
CA HIS A 80 7.45 3.21 0.79
C HIS A 80 6.10 3.88 1.02
N VAL A 81 5.04 3.50 0.30
CA VAL A 81 3.68 3.97 0.56
C VAL A 81 3.20 3.40 1.89
N GLN A 82 2.51 4.23 2.67
CA GLN A 82 1.82 3.83 3.89
C GLN A 82 0.32 3.98 3.74
N ILE A 83 -0.43 2.94 4.07
CA ILE A 83 -1.89 2.94 4.12
C ILE A 83 -2.27 2.53 5.53
N THR A 84 -3.02 3.37 6.23
CA THR A 84 -3.46 3.06 7.59
C THR A 84 -4.95 3.26 7.74
N THR A 85 -5.59 2.30 8.40
CA THR A 85 -7.00 2.39 8.80
C THR A 85 -7.16 2.78 10.28
N SER A 86 -6.04 3.05 10.98
CA SER A 86 -6.05 3.34 12.41
C SER A 86 -5.31 4.63 12.73
N THR A 87 -5.89 5.40 13.64
CA THR A 87 -5.28 6.58 14.25
C THR A 87 -5.70 6.68 15.72
N HIS A 88 -5.24 7.69 16.43
CA HIS A 88 -5.65 7.96 17.78
C HIS A 88 -6.49 9.25 17.88
N ASP A 89 -7.44 9.27 18.82
CA ASP A 89 -8.19 10.49 19.09
C ASP A 89 -7.33 11.46 19.88
N TYR A 90 -6.91 12.56 19.25
CA TYR A 90 -6.10 13.59 19.90
C TYR A 90 -6.89 14.49 20.85
N ALA A 91 -8.23 14.40 20.88
CA ALA A 91 -9.07 15.14 21.81
C ALA A 91 -9.16 14.47 23.20
N VAL A 92 -8.80 13.18 23.31
CA VAL A 92 -8.93 12.39 24.54
C VAL A 92 -7.57 11.81 24.94
N ARG A 93 -7.28 11.77 26.24
CA ARG A 93 -6.02 11.26 26.81
C ARG A 93 -6.29 10.15 27.83
N PRO A 94 -5.37 9.17 27.94
CA PRO A 94 -4.12 8.97 27.20
C PRO A 94 -4.39 8.48 25.77
N TYR A 95 -3.66 9.00 24.77
CA TYR A 95 -3.91 8.74 23.37
C TYR A 95 -3.91 7.24 23.00
N ARG A 96 -3.06 6.43 23.66
CA ARG A 96 -2.92 4.99 23.39
C ARG A 96 -4.22 4.20 23.58
N ASP A 97 -5.14 4.70 24.42
CA ASP A 97 -6.35 3.97 24.80
C ASP A 97 -7.55 4.32 23.91
N TYR A 98 -7.42 5.37 23.10
CA TYR A 98 -8.51 5.87 22.26
C TYR A 98 -8.12 5.84 20.78
N ARG A 99 -8.43 4.72 20.15
CA ARG A 99 -8.21 4.55 18.72
C ARG A 99 -9.44 4.99 17.92
N LYS A 100 -9.20 5.61 16.79
CA LYS A 100 -10.18 5.85 15.74
C LYS A 100 -9.78 5.03 14.52
N ASN A 101 -10.65 4.14 14.11
CA ASN A 101 -10.43 3.29 12.96
C ASN A 101 -11.49 3.61 11.89
N ALA A 102 -11.06 3.62 10.63
CA ALA A 102 -11.97 3.77 9.50
C ALA A 102 -11.38 3.08 8.27
N PRO A 103 -12.21 2.44 7.41
CA PRO A 103 -11.74 1.71 6.25
C PRO A 103 -11.11 2.63 5.22
N VAL A 104 -10.26 2.07 4.36
CA VAL A 104 -9.69 2.78 3.21
C VAL A 104 -10.13 2.06 1.94
N THR A 105 -10.64 2.82 0.98
CA THR A 105 -11.04 2.30 -0.32
C THR A 105 -10.23 2.98 -1.42
N ILE A 106 -9.56 2.17 -2.25
CA ILE A 106 -8.79 2.62 -3.40
C ILE A 106 -9.44 2.02 -4.64
N GLY A 107 -9.84 2.88 -5.55
CA GLY A 107 -10.50 2.51 -6.79
C GLY A 107 -9.61 1.74 -7.76
N ARG A 108 -10.09 1.57 -8.98
CA ARG A 108 -9.40 0.89 -10.07
C ARG A 108 -8.46 1.84 -10.80
N ASN A 109 -7.37 1.27 -11.35
CA ASN A 109 -6.42 2.01 -12.19
C ASN A 109 -5.82 3.24 -11.46
N VAL A 110 -5.63 3.15 -10.14
CA VAL A 110 -5.05 4.21 -9.32
C VAL A 110 -3.52 4.06 -9.31
N TRP A 111 -2.81 5.17 -9.38
CA TRP A 111 -1.38 5.21 -9.15
C TRP A 111 -1.03 5.98 -7.88
N ILE A 112 -0.44 5.28 -6.90
CA ILE A 112 0.03 5.89 -5.66
C ILE A 112 1.56 6.04 -5.73
N GLY A 113 2.02 7.27 -5.76
CA GLY A 113 3.43 7.63 -5.84
C GLY A 113 4.23 7.29 -4.59
N THR A 114 5.53 7.13 -4.76
CA THR A 114 6.48 6.72 -3.71
C THR A 114 6.36 7.57 -2.45
N GLY A 115 6.32 6.90 -1.29
CA GLY A 115 6.29 7.56 0.01
C GLY A 115 5.00 8.31 0.36
N ALA A 116 3.93 8.14 -0.42
CA ALA A 116 2.64 8.72 -0.08
C ALA A 116 2.05 8.04 1.17
N ILE A 117 1.25 8.79 1.93
CA ILE A 117 0.56 8.33 3.14
C ILE A 117 -0.94 8.51 2.94
N ILE A 118 -1.69 7.41 3.06
CA ILE A 118 -3.15 7.40 2.99
C ILE A 118 -3.68 7.23 4.41
N LEU A 119 -4.44 8.22 4.88
CA LEU A 119 -4.97 8.25 6.24
C LEU A 119 -6.27 7.43 6.36
N PRO A 120 -6.71 7.11 7.60
CA PRO A 120 -7.94 6.36 7.83
C PRO A 120 -9.18 7.06 7.27
N GLY A 121 -10.12 6.27 6.75
CA GLY A 121 -11.41 6.74 6.24
C GLY A 121 -11.39 7.30 4.83
N ILE A 122 -10.27 7.22 4.11
CA ILE A 122 -10.13 7.83 2.79
C ILE A 122 -10.66 6.92 1.69
N THR A 123 -11.41 7.52 0.77
CA THR A 123 -11.79 6.94 -0.51
C THR A 123 -11.00 7.63 -1.65
N ILE A 124 -10.33 6.82 -2.47
CA ILE A 124 -9.65 7.28 -3.69
C ILE A 124 -10.42 6.74 -4.88
N GLY A 125 -10.95 7.64 -5.71
CA GLY A 125 -11.72 7.30 -6.90
C GLY A 125 -10.89 6.66 -8.02
N ASP A 126 -11.58 6.06 -8.97
CA ASP A 126 -10.97 5.40 -10.14
C ASP A 126 -10.08 6.37 -10.94
N ASN A 127 -8.99 5.85 -11.53
CA ASN A 127 -8.06 6.61 -12.37
C ASN A 127 -7.34 7.77 -11.65
N ALA A 128 -7.38 7.84 -10.32
CA ALA A 128 -6.69 8.89 -9.59
C ALA A 128 -5.17 8.66 -9.54
N VAL A 129 -4.43 9.75 -9.44
CA VAL A 129 -2.98 9.73 -9.24
C VAL A 129 -2.64 10.48 -7.95
N ILE A 130 -1.92 9.81 -7.05
CA ILE A 130 -1.41 10.40 -5.82
C ILE A 130 0.08 10.69 -6.03
N GLY A 131 0.46 11.96 -5.94
CA GLY A 131 1.85 12.38 -6.06
C GLY A 131 2.76 11.80 -4.99
N ALA A 132 4.04 11.61 -5.32
CA ALA A 132 5.02 11.10 -4.36
C ALA A 132 5.12 11.99 -3.11
N GLY A 133 5.31 11.37 -1.93
CA GLY A 133 5.43 12.08 -0.66
C GLY A 133 4.17 12.79 -0.16
N SER A 134 3.02 12.57 -0.79
CA SER A 134 1.76 13.23 -0.42
C SER A 134 1.14 12.63 0.83
N VAL A 135 0.45 13.46 1.63
CA VAL A 135 -0.39 13.00 2.75
C VAL A 135 -1.86 13.23 2.38
N VAL A 136 -2.56 12.12 2.09
CA VAL A 136 -3.98 12.14 1.70
C VAL A 136 -4.84 12.07 2.95
N ASN A 137 -5.49 13.19 3.26
CA ASN A 137 -6.34 13.38 4.44
C ASN A 137 -7.79 13.74 4.10
N LYS A 138 -8.17 13.68 2.83
CA LYS A 138 -9.53 13.85 2.28
C LYS A 138 -9.69 12.92 1.10
N ASP A 139 -10.95 12.57 0.82
CA ASP A 139 -11.28 11.77 -0.35
C ASP A 139 -10.75 12.42 -1.64
N VAL A 140 -10.34 11.55 -2.55
CA VAL A 140 -9.79 11.94 -3.85
C VAL A 140 -10.81 11.59 -4.93
N PRO A 141 -11.30 12.59 -5.69
CA PRO A 141 -12.21 12.33 -6.79
C PRO A 141 -11.57 11.45 -7.87
N GLU A 142 -12.40 10.73 -8.61
CA GLU A 142 -11.94 10.00 -9.79
C GLU A 142 -11.31 10.93 -10.84
N ASN A 143 -10.45 10.38 -11.69
CA ASN A 143 -9.81 11.10 -12.80
C ASN A 143 -9.08 12.39 -12.36
N THR A 144 -8.46 12.38 -11.17
CA THR A 144 -7.72 13.53 -10.65
C THR A 144 -6.28 13.19 -10.26
N VAL A 145 -5.43 14.20 -10.33
CA VAL A 145 -4.08 14.18 -9.76
C VAL A 145 -4.08 15.02 -8.50
N VAL A 146 -3.68 14.42 -7.38
CA VAL A 146 -3.49 15.13 -6.11
C VAL A 146 -2.05 15.02 -5.65
N ALA A 147 -1.52 16.09 -5.01
CA ALA A 147 -0.19 16.06 -4.41
C ALA A 147 -0.07 17.05 -3.24
N GLY A 148 0.97 16.87 -2.42
CA GLY A 148 1.36 17.76 -1.32
C GLY A 148 1.01 17.25 0.07
N VAL A 149 1.36 18.06 1.09
CA VAL A 149 1.12 17.80 2.51
C VAL A 149 0.43 19.03 3.13
N PRO A 150 -0.88 18.94 3.35
CA PRO A 150 -1.82 17.89 2.93
C PRO A 150 -2.04 17.88 1.41
N ALA A 151 -2.43 16.74 0.86
CA ALA A 151 -2.69 16.59 -0.57
C ALA A 151 -3.85 17.50 -1.05
N ARG A 152 -3.68 18.10 -2.22
CA ARG A 152 -4.68 18.92 -2.89
C ARG A 152 -4.76 18.53 -4.36
N VAL A 153 -5.92 18.75 -4.96
CA VAL A 153 -6.11 18.55 -6.40
C VAL A 153 -5.18 19.47 -7.17
N ILE A 154 -4.37 18.90 -8.05
CA ILE A 154 -3.47 19.62 -8.97
C ILE A 154 -4.17 19.82 -10.31
N ARG A 155 -4.84 18.78 -10.81
CA ARG A 155 -5.57 18.80 -12.07
C ARG A 155 -6.54 17.62 -12.18
N THR A 156 -7.48 17.72 -13.11
CA THR A 156 -8.30 16.61 -13.63
C THR A 156 -7.58 15.99 -14.84
N LEU A 157 -7.74 14.68 -15.03
CA LEU A 157 -7.15 13.89 -16.13
C LEU A 157 -8.10 13.85 -17.33
#